data_a3dd4e07335226e7f1a145df9b8efb45
#
_entry.id   a3dd4e07335226e7f1a145df9b8efb45
#
_cell.length_a   1.000
_cell.length_b   1.000
_cell.length_c   1.000
_cell.angle_alpha   90.00
_cell.angle_beta   90.00
_cell.angle_gamma   90.00
#
_symmetry.space_group_name_H-M   'P 1'
#
loop_
_entity.id
_entity.type
_entity.pdbx_description
1 polymer ?
#
loop_
_entity_poly.entity_id
_entity_poly.type
_entity_poly.pdbx_seq_one_letter_code
_entity_poly.pdbx_strand_id
1 'polypeptide(L)'
;ATYGDPGLKKCNESDVPRPISAYGGSKLMMEMLCKDYMTAYGLSSVGLRYFNAAGADPEAEIGELREKETHIVPLAINAARQGKTFKIFVDKYPTEDGTCVRDYVHVMDLADAHIKALNYASENLTSEVFNLGSGAPASNKELLETVQKYTGKMNIEIWGNRPGDPAYLV
;
A
#
# COMPACT_ATOMS: atom_id res chain seq x y z
N ALA A 1 2.91 -6.51 -1.31
CA ALA A 1 2.75 -7.84 -0.71
C ALA A 1 3.27 -8.94 -1.64
N THR A 2 2.96 -8.89 -2.91
CA THR A 2 3.34 -9.89 -3.93
C THR A 2 4.85 -9.99 -4.10
N TYR A 3 5.58 -8.88 -4.02
CA TYR A 3 7.04 -8.85 -4.15
C TYR A 3 7.78 -9.45 -2.95
N GLY A 4 7.16 -9.53 -1.78
CA GLY A 4 7.81 -9.92 -0.54
C GLY A 4 8.67 -8.80 0.03
N ASP A 5 9.92 -9.14 0.37
CA ASP A 5 10.91 -8.16 0.85
C ASP A 5 11.89 -7.80 -0.28
N PRO A 6 11.77 -6.62 -0.90
CA PRO A 6 12.67 -6.18 -1.96
C PRO A 6 14.00 -5.60 -1.44
N GLY A 7 14.24 -5.62 -0.12
CA GLY A 7 15.32 -4.88 0.52
C GLY A 7 15.08 -3.37 0.46
N LEU A 8 16.06 -2.60 -0.01
CA LEU A 8 15.94 -1.14 -0.20
C LEU A 8 15.73 -0.74 -1.68
N LYS A 9 15.32 -1.69 -2.52
CA LYS A 9 15.10 -1.47 -3.94
C LYS A 9 13.62 -1.11 -4.19
N LYS A 10 13.37 -0.21 -5.13
CA LYS A 10 12.02 0.02 -5.67
C LYS A 10 11.54 -1.22 -6.42
N CYS A 11 10.28 -1.57 -6.23
CA CYS A 11 9.65 -2.68 -6.93
C CYS A 11 9.35 -2.31 -8.39
N ASN A 12 9.58 -3.27 -9.28
CA ASN A 12 9.24 -3.15 -10.69
C ASN A 12 8.42 -4.37 -11.13
N GLU A 13 7.54 -4.22 -12.12
CA GLU A 13 6.69 -5.31 -12.61
C GLU A 13 7.48 -6.50 -13.14
N SER A 14 8.71 -6.26 -13.63
CA SER A 14 9.63 -7.32 -14.05
C SER A 14 10.33 -8.06 -12.92
N ASP A 15 10.22 -7.57 -11.67
CA ASP A 15 10.79 -8.27 -10.52
C ASP A 15 10.02 -9.57 -10.25
N VAL A 16 10.76 -10.64 -9.95
CA VAL A 16 10.18 -11.94 -9.65
C VAL A 16 9.42 -11.87 -8.32
N PRO A 17 8.10 -12.14 -8.30
CA PRO A 17 7.32 -12.17 -7.08
C PRO A 17 7.83 -13.23 -6.10
N ARG A 18 8.02 -12.84 -4.83
CA ARG A 18 8.48 -13.73 -3.74
C ARG A 18 7.72 -13.41 -2.45
N PRO A 19 6.40 -13.66 -2.40
CA PRO A 19 5.60 -13.30 -1.23
C PRO A 19 6.09 -14.00 0.03
N ILE A 20 6.16 -13.26 1.13
CA ILE A 20 6.59 -13.75 2.45
C ILE A 20 5.42 -13.91 3.42
N SER A 21 4.18 -13.78 2.94
CA SER A 21 2.96 -13.94 3.73
C SER A 21 1.89 -14.68 2.94
N ALA A 22 0.95 -15.31 3.66
CA ALA A 22 -0.21 -15.96 3.04
C ALA A 22 -1.05 -14.98 2.21
N TYR A 23 -1.17 -13.73 2.67
CA TYR A 23 -1.84 -12.65 1.92
C TYR A 23 -1.13 -12.36 0.60
N GLY A 24 0.18 -12.14 0.61
CA GLY A 24 0.96 -11.93 -0.62
C GLY A 24 0.88 -13.13 -1.57
N GLY A 25 0.93 -14.34 -1.02
CA GLY A 25 0.74 -15.58 -1.78
C GLY A 25 -0.63 -15.65 -2.46
N SER A 26 -1.70 -15.33 -1.77
CA SER A 26 -3.05 -15.32 -2.35
C SER A 26 -3.19 -14.31 -3.50
N LYS A 27 -2.53 -13.16 -3.42
CA LYS A 27 -2.52 -12.17 -4.50
C LYS A 27 -1.75 -12.67 -5.73
N LEU A 28 -0.61 -13.29 -5.53
CA LEU A 28 0.14 -13.91 -6.62
C LEU A 28 -0.64 -15.04 -7.30
N MET A 29 -1.31 -15.90 -6.52
CA MET A 29 -2.17 -16.96 -7.06
C MET A 29 -3.29 -16.40 -7.94
N MET A 30 -3.88 -15.26 -7.56
CA MET A 30 -4.90 -14.59 -8.39
C MET A 30 -4.32 -14.13 -9.73
N GLU A 31 -3.11 -13.54 -9.75
CA GLU A 31 -2.45 -13.14 -11.00
C GLU A 31 -2.16 -14.34 -11.91
N MET A 32 -1.72 -15.46 -11.32
CA MET A 32 -1.48 -16.71 -12.07
C MET A 32 -2.79 -17.26 -12.67
N LEU A 33 -3.86 -17.30 -11.89
CA LEU A 33 -5.18 -17.72 -12.38
C LEU A 33 -5.68 -16.82 -13.53
N CYS A 34 -5.54 -15.50 -13.43
CA CYS A 34 -5.90 -14.59 -14.50
C CYS A 34 -5.15 -14.91 -15.80
N LYS A 35 -3.85 -15.20 -15.70
CA LYS A 35 -3.03 -15.58 -16.84
C LYS A 35 -3.47 -16.92 -17.46
N ASP A 36 -3.80 -17.90 -16.63
CA ASP A 36 -4.30 -19.22 -17.10
C ASP A 36 -5.66 -19.06 -17.77
N TYR A 37 -6.57 -18.25 -17.22
CA TYR A 37 -7.88 -17.97 -17.82
C TYR A 37 -7.77 -17.20 -19.13
N MET A 38 -6.81 -16.28 -19.24
CA MET A 38 -6.48 -15.62 -20.50
C MET A 38 -6.08 -16.67 -21.55
N THR A 39 -5.20 -17.61 -21.21
CA THR A 39 -4.72 -18.64 -22.12
C THR A 39 -5.82 -19.62 -22.52
N ALA A 40 -6.65 -20.06 -21.55
CA ALA A 40 -7.66 -21.08 -21.78
C ALA A 40 -8.95 -20.56 -22.40
N TYR A 41 -9.34 -19.33 -22.09
CA TYR A 41 -10.67 -18.80 -22.40
C TYR A 41 -10.64 -17.42 -23.08
N GLY A 42 -9.47 -16.81 -23.28
CA GLY A 42 -9.37 -15.46 -23.83
C GLY A 42 -9.90 -14.37 -22.90
N LEU A 43 -9.91 -14.63 -21.59
CA LEU A 43 -10.34 -13.64 -20.59
C LEU A 43 -9.27 -12.60 -20.37
N SER A 44 -9.45 -11.38 -20.89
CA SER A 44 -8.57 -10.27 -20.63
C SER A 44 -8.63 -9.84 -19.16
N SER A 45 -7.47 -9.50 -18.59
CA SER A 45 -7.36 -9.05 -17.22
C SER A 45 -6.20 -8.08 -17.02
N VAL A 46 -6.36 -7.15 -16.10
CA VAL A 46 -5.29 -6.25 -15.64
C VAL A 46 -5.21 -6.33 -14.12
N GLY A 47 -4.09 -6.82 -13.62
CA GLY A 47 -3.78 -6.83 -12.20
C GLY A 47 -3.18 -5.49 -11.76
N LEU A 48 -3.81 -4.80 -10.82
CA LEU A 48 -3.31 -3.55 -10.27
C LEU A 48 -2.66 -3.80 -8.90
N ARG A 49 -1.34 -3.70 -8.84
CA ARG A 49 -0.55 -3.86 -7.61
C ARG A 49 -0.38 -2.50 -6.95
N TYR A 50 -1.39 -2.03 -6.22
CA TYR A 50 -1.24 -0.78 -5.47
C TYR A 50 -0.54 -0.99 -4.14
N PHE A 51 0.26 0.01 -3.75
CA PHE A 51 1.04 0.00 -2.52
C PHE A 51 0.15 0.30 -1.32
N ASN A 52 0.14 1.49 -0.77
CA ASN A 52 -0.71 1.82 0.38
C ASN A 52 -1.77 2.82 -0.04
N ALA A 53 -3.01 2.35 -0.16
CA ALA A 53 -4.14 3.22 -0.42
C ALA A 53 -4.34 4.19 0.75
N ALA A 54 -4.50 5.46 0.46
CA ALA A 54 -4.74 6.51 1.44
C ALA A 54 -5.62 7.62 0.86
N GLY A 55 -6.10 8.50 1.71
CA GLY A 55 -6.98 9.59 1.30
C GLY A 55 -8.46 9.23 1.38
N ALA A 56 -9.29 10.16 0.92
CA ALA A 56 -10.73 10.05 0.88
C ALA A 56 -11.26 10.84 -0.33
N ASP A 57 -12.55 10.77 -0.56
CA ASP A 57 -13.22 11.63 -1.54
C ASP A 57 -12.99 13.11 -1.22
N PRO A 58 -12.63 13.95 -2.22
CA PRO A 58 -12.40 15.38 -2.01
C PRO A 58 -13.61 16.14 -1.48
N GLU A 59 -14.82 15.71 -1.83
CA GLU A 59 -16.07 16.28 -1.35
C GLU A 59 -16.47 15.77 0.05
N ALA A 60 -15.64 14.87 0.64
CA ALA A 60 -15.86 14.27 1.94
C ALA A 60 -17.16 13.45 2.08
N GLU A 61 -17.71 12.96 0.97
CA GLU A 61 -18.90 12.11 0.96
C GLU A 61 -18.57 10.65 1.27
N ILE A 62 -17.39 10.19 0.83
CA ILE A 62 -16.92 8.80 0.97
C ILE A 62 -15.54 8.79 1.59
N GLY A 63 -15.31 7.90 2.54
CA GLY A 63 -14.02 7.69 3.19
C GLY A 63 -13.87 6.30 3.76
N GLU A 64 -12.69 6.01 4.29
CA GLU A 64 -12.45 4.75 4.97
C GLU A 64 -13.20 4.72 6.31
N LEU A 65 -14.08 3.73 6.47
CA LEU A 65 -14.79 3.46 7.70
C LEU A 65 -14.70 1.97 8.03
N ARG A 66 -14.01 1.63 9.12
CA ARG A 66 -13.87 0.26 9.61
C ARG A 66 -14.32 0.18 11.04
N GLU A 67 -14.99 -0.91 11.40
CA GLU A 67 -15.32 -1.21 12.79
C GLU A 67 -14.06 -1.29 13.66
N LYS A 68 -13.03 -1.96 13.16
CA LYS A 68 -11.70 -2.00 13.76
C LYS A 68 -10.66 -1.49 12.78
N GLU A 69 -10.19 -0.27 13.00
CA GLU A 69 -9.16 0.33 12.16
C GLU A 69 -7.80 -0.34 12.33
N THR A 70 -7.08 -0.50 11.23
CA THR A 70 -5.75 -1.14 11.19
C THR A 70 -4.75 -0.36 10.34
N HIS A 71 -5.20 0.62 9.55
CA HIS A 71 -4.33 1.40 8.69
C HIS A 71 -3.70 2.57 9.44
N ILE A 72 -2.43 2.82 9.13
CA ILE A 72 -1.61 3.79 9.88
C ILE A 72 -2.15 5.22 9.79
N VAL A 73 -2.62 5.67 8.62
CA VAL A 73 -3.09 7.04 8.40
C VAL A 73 -4.31 7.36 9.28
N PRO A 74 -5.44 6.63 9.19
CA PRO A 74 -6.60 6.91 10.03
C PRO A 74 -6.32 6.67 11.51
N LEU A 75 -5.48 5.67 11.88
CA LEU A 75 -5.07 5.46 13.27
C LEU A 75 -4.31 6.67 13.83
N ALA A 76 -3.36 7.22 13.07
CA ALA A 76 -2.57 8.37 13.48
C ALA A 76 -3.43 9.63 13.60
N ILE A 77 -4.32 9.88 12.62
CA ILE A 77 -5.27 10.99 12.66
C ILE A 77 -6.18 10.91 13.89
N ASN A 78 -6.72 9.72 14.16
CA ASN A 78 -7.60 9.51 15.33
C ASN A 78 -6.84 9.69 16.65
N ALA A 79 -5.60 9.20 16.75
CA ALA A 79 -4.76 9.40 17.92
C ALA A 79 -4.48 10.90 18.17
N ALA A 80 -4.10 11.64 17.14
CA ALA A 80 -3.84 13.07 17.22
C ALA A 80 -5.09 13.86 17.64
N ARG A 81 -6.24 13.60 17.01
CA ARG A 81 -7.53 14.28 17.34
C ARG A 81 -8.01 13.99 18.76
N GLN A 82 -7.69 12.83 19.32
CA GLN A 82 -8.10 12.41 20.66
C GLN A 82 -7.03 12.67 21.72
N GLY A 83 -5.87 13.21 21.36
CA GLY A 83 -4.73 13.40 22.28
C GLY A 83 -4.18 12.09 22.86
N LYS A 84 -4.37 10.97 22.13
CA LYS A 84 -3.93 9.65 22.55
C LYS A 84 -2.49 9.39 22.10
N THR A 85 -1.84 8.45 22.80
CA THR A 85 -0.52 7.96 22.39
C THR A 85 -0.65 7.07 21.15
N PHE A 86 0.14 7.36 20.12
CA PHE A 86 0.30 6.52 18.96
C PHE A 86 1.53 5.62 19.11
N LYS A 87 1.35 4.33 18.87
CA LYS A 87 2.43 3.34 18.98
C LYS A 87 3.00 3.06 17.59
N ILE A 88 4.30 3.35 17.41
CA ILE A 88 5.01 3.06 16.19
C ILE A 88 5.95 1.87 16.39
N PHE A 89 5.88 0.92 15.47
CA PHE A 89 6.86 -0.17 15.43
C PHE A 89 8.11 0.33 14.74
N VAL A 90 9.20 0.37 15.49
CA VAL A 90 10.52 0.76 15.00
C VAL A 90 11.49 -0.35 15.34
N ASP A 91 12.05 -0.97 14.33
CA ASP A 91 13.04 -2.03 14.53
C ASP A 91 14.32 -1.76 13.80
N LYS A 92 14.95 -0.64 14.07
CA LYS A 92 16.27 -0.35 13.50
C LYS A 92 16.37 -0.78 12.02
N TYR A 93 15.27 -0.52 11.27
CA TYR A 93 15.29 -0.78 9.85
C TYR A 93 16.45 -0.05 9.20
N PRO A 94 17.08 -0.61 8.17
CA PRO A 94 18.20 0.03 7.47
C PRO A 94 17.71 1.17 6.56
N THR A 95 16.82 2.02 7.09
CA THR A 95 16.28 3.21 6.49
C THR A 95 16.88 4.45 7.16
N GLU A 96 16.74 5.61 6.56
CA GLU A 96 17.39 6.85 7.04
C GLU A 96 17.00 7.20 8.50
N ASP A 97 15.72 7.03 8.84
CA ASP A 97 15.21 7.36 10.18
C ASP A 97 14.89 6.14 11.06
N GLY A 98 15.23 4.93 10.57
CA GLY A 98 15.01 3.66 11.29
C GLY A 98 13.56 3.18 11.26
N THR A 99 12.65 3.86 10.51
CA THR A 99 11.26 3.45 10.38
C THR A 99 10.96 2.87 8.99
N CYS A 100 9.86 2.10 8.86
CA CYS A 100 9.45 1.58 7.56
C CYS A 100 9.15 2.70 6.57
N VAL A 101 9.55 2.51 5.31
CA VAL A 101 9.25 3.39 4.19
C VAL A 101 8.19 2.77 3.30
N ARG A 102 7.18 3.55 2.95
CA ARG A 102 6.05 3.12 2.11
C ARG A 102 5.75 4.15 1.04
N ASP A 103 5.19 3.68 -0.07
CA ASP A 103 4.55 4.52 -1.06
C ASP A 103 3.05 4.59 -0.78
N TYR A 104 2.50 5.80 -0.75
CA TYR A 104 1.08 6.04 -0.55
C TYR A 104 0.46 6.57 -1.83
N VAL A 105 -0.65 5.97 -2.24
CA VAL A 105 -1.39 6.34 -3.44
C VAL A 105 -2.80 6.77 -3.06
N HIS A 106 -3.24 7.89 -3.61
CA HIS A 106 -4.56 8.42 -3.29
C HIS A 106 -5.68 7.54 -3.87
N VAL A 107 -6.76 7.36 -3.11
CA VAL A 107 -7.87 6.49 -3.53
C VAL A 107 -8.53 6.95 -4.83
N MET A 108 -8.53 8.26 -5.12
CA MET A 108 -9.04 8.80 -6.39
C MET A 108 -8.15 8.39 -7.58
N ASP A 109 -6.83 8.38 -7.41
CA ASP A 109 -5.90 7.91 -8.43
C ASP A 109 -6.09 6.41 -8.67
N LEU A 110 -6.35 5.64 -7.61
CA LEU A 110 -6.70 4.22 -7.74
C LEU A 110 -8.00 4.03 -8.52
N ALA A 111 -9.04 4.82 -8.24
CA ALA A 111 -10.31 4.75 -8.95
C ALA A 111 -10.13 5.03 -10.45
N ASP A 112 -9.41 6.10 -10.79
CA ASP A 112 -9.08 6.43 -12.19
C ASP A 112 -8.26 5.32 -12.86
N ALA A 113 -7.28 4.75 -12.17
CA ALA A 113 -6.48 3.65 -12.68
C ALA A 113 -7.33 2.39 -12.97
N HIS A 114 -8.36 2.09 -12.16
CA HIS A 114 -9.29 0.97 -12.43
C HIS A 114 -10.09 1.19 -13.71
N ILE A 115 -10.58 2.41 -13.95
CA ILE A 115 -11.29 2.74 -15.20
C ILE A 115 -10.37 2.60 -16.40
N LYS A 116 -9.14 3.12 -16.30
CA LYS A 116 -8.14 2.99 -17.37
C LYS A 116 -7.76 1.53 -17.63
N ALA A 117 -7.59 0.74 -16.57
CA ALA A 117 -7.28 -0.69 -16.67
C ALA A 117 -8.42 -1.48 -17.33
N LEU A 118 -9.67 -1.16 -17.01
CA LEU A 118 -10.85 -1.78 -17.65
C LEU A 118 -10.89 -1.47 -19.14
N ASN A 119 -10.71 -0.21 -19.52
CA ASN A 119 -10.67 0.20 -20.93
C ASN A 119 -9.53 -0.51 -21.69
N TYR A 120 -8.33 -0.52 -21.08
CA TYR A 120 -7.17 -1.21 -21.65
C TYR A 120 -7.43 -2.71 -21.85
N ALA A 121 -8.02 -3.40 -20.86
CA ALA A 121 -8.35 -4.81 -20.96
C ALA A 121 -9.45 -5.10 -22.02
N SER A 122 -10.36 -4.15 -22.25
CA SER A 122 -11.42 -4.29 -23.27
C SER A 122 -10.90 -4.15 -24.70
N GLU A 123 -9.82 -3.39 -24.88
CA GLU A 123 -9.23 -3.12 -26.20
C GLU A 123 -8.09 -4.09 -26.54
N ASN A 124 -7.55 -4.77 -25.54
CA ASN A 124 -6.39 -5.65 -25.69
C ASN A 124 -6.66 -7.05 -25.13
N LEU A 125 -6.33 -8.05 -25.91
CA LEU A 125 -6.37 -9.44 -25.42
C LEU A 125 -5.12 -9.69 -24.57
N THR A 126 -5.21 -9.42 -23.26
CA THR A 126 -4.04 -9.37 -22.39
C THR A 126 -4.28 -9.90 -20.97
N SER A 127 -3.22 -10.33 -20.33
CA SER A 127 -3.17 -10.56 -18.88
C SER A 127 -1.88 -9.93 -18.35
N GLU A 128 -1.98 -8.69 -17.93
CA GLU A 128 -0.86 -7.87 -17.48
C GLU A 128 -1.02 -7.39 -16.05
N VAL A 129 0.08 -6.92 -15.46
CA VAL A 129 0.08 -6.35 -14.11
C VAL A 129 0.79 -4.99 -14.14
N PHE A 130 0.28 -4.04 -13.36
CA PHE A 130 0.86 -2.70 -13.23
C PHE A 130 0.98 -2.33 -11.76
N ASN A 131 2.10 -1.73 -11.40
CA ASN A 131 2.27 -1.11 -10.10
C ASN A 131 1.54 0.23 -10.04
N LEU A 132 0.83 0.46 -8.95
CA LEU A 132 0.21 1.75 -8.65
C LEU A 132 0.82 2.33 -7.38
N GLY A 133 1.74 3.26 -7.56
CA GLY A 133 2.39 4.02 -6.52
C GLY A 133 2.54 5.47 -6.96
N SER A 134 2.79 6.36 -6.02
CA SER A 134 3.06 7.78 -6.28
C SER A 134 4.49 8.02 -6.77
N GLY A 135 5.39 7.05 -6.50
CA GLY A 135 6.84 7.20 -6.69
C GLY A 135 7.50 8.13 -5.66
N ALA A 136 6.73 8.67 -4.71
CA ALA A 136 7.17 9.53 -3.62
C ALA A 136 7.04 8.80 -2.27
N PRO A 137 8.04 8.00 -1.89
CA PRO A 137 8.00 7.24 -0.65
C PRO A 137 8.03 8.17 0.57
N ALA A 138 7.36 7.75 1.63
CA ALA A 138 7.41 8.40 2.93
C ALA A 138 7.70 7.39 4.03
N SER A 139 8.50 7.78 5.00
CA SER A 139 8.72 7.00 6.20
C SER A 139 7.53 7.11 7.15
N ASN A 140 7.39 6.14 8.05
CA ASN A 140 6.35 6.23 9.08
C ASN A 140 6.54 7.49 9.96
N LYS A 141 7.76 7.92 10.21
CA LYS A 141 8.05 9.14 10.96
C LYS A 141 7.58 10.38 10.23
N GLU A 142 7.93 10.53 8.94
CA GLU A 142 7.48 11.65 8.08
C GLU A 142 5.94 11.71 7.99
N LEU A 143 5.28 10.54 7.90
CA LEU A 143 3.82 10.46 7.92
C LEU A 143 3.27 11.02 9.24
N LEU A 144 3.81 10.59 10.39
CA LEU A 144 3.35 11.06 11.69
C LEU A 144 3.61 12.55 11.91
N GLU A 145 4.74 13.08 11.46
CA GLU A 145 5.04 14.51 11.46
C GLU A 145 4.02 15.29 10.63
N THR A 146 3.68 14.77 9.44
CA THR A 146 2.67 15.35 8.58
C THR A 146 1.29 15.34 9.23
N VAL A 147 0.88 14.23 9.84
CA VAL A 147 -0.40 14.15 10.58
C VAL A 147 -0.43 15.19 11.70
N GLN A 148 0.63 15.29 12.50
CA GLN A 148 0.68 16.27 13.60
C GLN A 148 0.62 17.73 13.12
N LYS A 149 1.17 18.02 11.95
CA LYS A 149 1.10 19.36 11.34
C LYS A 149 -0.34 19.82 11.06
N TYR A 150 -1.21 18.88 10.66
CA TYR A 150 -2.58 19.19 10.25
C TYR A 150 -3.64 18.89 11.32
N THR A 151 -3.37 18.02 12.28
CA THR A 151 -4.40 17.55 13.24
C THR A 151 -4.08 17.88 14.70
N GLY A 152 -2.87 18.31 14.98
CA GLY A 152 -2.39 18.60 16.34
C GLY A 152 -1.40 17.56 16.84
N LYS A 153 -0.80 17.85 18.00
CA LYS A 153 0.24 17.00 18.59
C LYS A 153 -0.34 15.72 19.19
N MET A 154 0.40 14.64 19.05
CA MET A 154 0.14 13.37 19.74
C MET A 154 1.45 12.87 20.36
N ASN A 155 1.33 12.06 21.42
CA ASN A 155 2.47 11.35 21.97
C ASN A 155 2.78 10.15 21.08
N ILE A 156 4.06 9.97 20.75
CA ILE A 156 4.54 8.82 19.98
C ILE A 156 5.34 7.92 20.90
N GLU A 157 4.96 6.67 21.02
CA GLU A 157 5.65 5.64 21.78
C GLU A 157 6.28 4.64 20.81
N ILE A 158 7.57 4.41 20.97
CA ILE A 158 8.31 3.44 20.14
C ILE A 158 8.10 2.05 20.72
N TRP A 159 7.59 1.15 19.89
CA TRP A 159 7.44 -0.27 20.20
C TRP A 159 8.41 -1.08 19.34
N GLY A 160 8.79 -2.26 19.82
CA GLY A 160 9.67 -3.16 19.09
C GLY A 160 9.09 -3.71 17.79
N ASN A 161 9.78 -4.69 17.28
CA ASN A 161 9.63 -5.27 15.94
C ASN A 161 8.22 -5.79 15.61
N ARG A 162 7.82 -5.62 14.35
CA ARG A 162 6.67 -6.33 13.77
C ARG A 162 7.19 -7.36 12.75
N PRO A 163 7.21 -8.66 13.11
CA PRO A 163 7.72 -9.69 12.20
C PRO A 163 6.98 -9.69 10.85
N GLY A 164 7.74 -9.84 9.76
CA GLY A 164 7.18 -9.93 8.41
C GLY A 164 6.81 -8.60 7.76
N ASP A 165 7.23 -7.48 8.36
CA ASP A 165 7.01 -6.14 7.77
C ASP A 165 8.31 -5.69 7.06
N PRO A 166 8.34 -5.54 5.71
CA PRO A 166 9.53 -5.10 4.99
C PRO A 166 9.94 -3.68 5.41
N ALA A 167 11.26 -3.43 5.48
CA ALA A 167 11.79 -2.10 5.78
C ALA A 167 11.37 -1.05 4.74
N TYR A 168 11.34 -1.45 3.49
CA TYR A 168 11.10 -0.58 2.34
C TYR A 168 10.18 -1.29 1.34
N LEU A 169 9.08 -0.63 0.98
CA LEU A 169 8.13 -1.15 0.00
C LEU A 169 7.58 0.01 -0.84
N VAL A 170 8.23 0.24 -1.99
CA VAL A 170 8.01 1.37 -2.91
C VAL A 170 8.04 0.89 -4.35
#